data_6ac6ba37ada49c2c47acf3da73e49162
#
_entry.id   6ac6ba37ada49c2c47acf3da73e49162
#
_cell.length_a   1.000
_cell.length_b   1.000
_cell.length_c   1.000
_cell.angle_alpha   90.00
_cell.angle_beta   90.00
_cell.angle_gamma   90.00
#
_symmetry.space_group_name_H-M   'P 1'
#
loop_
_entity.id
_entity.type
_entity.pdbx_description
1 polymer ?
#
loop_
_entity_poly.entity_id
_entity_poly.type
_entity_poly.pdbx_seq_one_letter_code
_entity_poly.pdbx_strand_id
1 'polypeptide(L)'
;VETTDEYLEDCDRLIRLYHDPEPFAMSRIVMAPCQPMNCYLETFRDTVQFARERGVRMHTHLGEGENEIMVERWGKRTLDWCQEIGFIGPDVWYAHGWELTPEEYAVLGKAGSGVSHCPGPAILGGFPILPLRQMAEAGVCVSLGCDGSATNDSSSLLDSMRTAWMMQAWHSKQRSGCNSPYE
;
A
#
# COMPACT_ATOMS: atom_id res chain seq x y z
N VAL A 1 21.10 -4.67 -10.49
CA VAL A 1 19.74 -5.18 -10.38
C VAL A 1 19.86 -6.53 -9.68
N GLU A 2 19.23 -6.69 -8.51
CA GLU A 2 19.18 -7.97 -7.80
C GLU A 2 18.36 -9.00 -8.57
N THR A 3 18.79 -10.25 -8.48
CA THR A 3 17.98 -11.39 -8.91
C THR A 3 16.92 -11.71 -7.85
N THR A 4 15.90 -12.50 -8.21
CA THR A 4 14.90 -12.96 -7.24
C THR A 4 15.53 -13.75 -6.10
N ASP A 5 16.51 -14.61 -6.41
CA ASP A 5 17.21 -15.42 -5.39
C ASP A 5 17.99 -14.55 -4.40
N GLU A 6 18.77 -13.58 -4.90
CA GLU A 6 19.51 -12.61 -4.05
C GLU A 6 18.56 -11.84 -3.12
N TYR A 7 17.43 -11.37 -3.66
CA TYR A 7 16.40 -10.69 -2.87
C TYR A 7 15.82 -11.58 -1.77
N LEU A 8 15.47 -12.83 -2.09
CA LEU A 8 14.91 -13.76 -1.10
C LEU A 8 15.93 -14.16 -0.05
N GLU A 9 17.20 -14.40 -0.43
CA GLU A 9 18.27 -14.70 0.50
C GLU A 9 18.52 -13.57 1.50
N ASP A 10 18.50 -12.30 1.02
CA ASP A 10 18.70 -11.15 1.91
C ASP A 10 17.47 -10.92 2.82
N CYS A 11 16.27 -11.10 2.30
CA CYS A 11 15.05 -11.09 3.12
C CYS A 11 15.11 -12.16 4.22
N ASP A 12 15.51 -13.39 3.91
CA ASP A 12 15.66 -14.47 4.89
C ASP A 12 16.70 -14.12 5.98
N ARG A 13 17.81 -13.55 5.56
CA ARG A 13 18.85 -13.09 6.49
C ARG A 13 18.29 -12.02 7.44
N LEU A 14 17.56 -11.02 6.93
CA LEU A 14 16.98 -9.95 7.73
C LEU A 14 15.88 -10.46 8.67
N ILE A 15 15.04 -11.38 8.20
CA ILE A 15 13.99 -11.99 9.03
C ILE A 15 14.64 -12.72 10.21
N ARG A 16 15.64 -13.57 9.96
CA ARG A 16 16.33 -14.31 11.04
C ARG A 16 17.03 -13.42 12.06
N LEU A 17 17.54 -12.26 11.63
CA LEU A 17 18.33 -11.37 12.50
C LEU A 17 17.48 -10.39 13.28
N TYR A 18 16.36 -9.92 12.71
CA TYR A 18 15.67 -8.73 13.21
C TYR A 18 14.16 -8.87 13.37
N HIS A 19 13.53 -9.93 12.81
CA HIS A 19 12.09 -10.08 12.92
C HIS A 19 11.71 -10.64 14.29
N ASP A 20 10.95 -9.85 15.05
CA ASP A 20 10.31 -10.28 16.27
C ASP A 20 8.81 -10.52 15.99
N PRO A 21 8.30 -11.77 16.07
CA PRO A 21 6.91 -12.09 15.76
C PRO A 21 5.92 -11.66 16.85
N GLU A 22 6.41 -11.30 18.05
CA GLU A 22 5.53 -10.97 19.18
C GLU A 22 4.63 -9.76 18.88
N PRO A 23 3.38 -9.75 19.37
CA PRO A 23 2.50 -8.60 19.23
C PRO A 23 3.16 -7.32 19.76
N PHE A 24 3.07 -6.23 18.97
CA PHE A 24 3.65 -4.91 19.29
C PHE A 24 5.17 -4.86 19.38
N ALA A 25 5.87 -5.87 18.86
CA ALA A 25 7.33 -5.85 18.78
C ALA A 25 7.85 -4.59 18.08
N MET A 26 8.98 -4.07 18.57
CA MET A 26 9.60 -2.84 18.05
C MET A 26 10.35 -3.07 16.73
N SER A 27 10.64 -4.32 16.37
CA SER A 27 11.32 -4.66 15.13
C SER A 27 10.56 -5.77 14.39
N ARG A 28 10.05 -5.44 13.22
CA ARG A 28 9.36 -6.38 12.34
C ARG A 28 9.85 -6.23 10.92
N ILE A 29 10.20 -7.34 10.30
CA ILE A 29 10.54 -7.38 8.89
C ILE A 29 9.29 -7.65 8.07
N VAL A 30 9.19 -6.98 6.95
CA VAL A 30 8.14 -7.09 5.95
C VAL A 30 8.80 -7.29 4.60
N MET A 31 8.26 -8.16 3.77
CA MET A 31 8.75 -8.32 2.40
C MET A 31 8.07 -7.30 1.49
N ALA A 32 8.88 -6.49 0.81
CA ALA A 32 8.40 -5.34 0.07
C ALA A 32 9.04 -5.23 -1.32
N PRO A 33 8.68 -6.10 -2.29
CA PRO A 33 9.06 -5.89 -3.66
C PRO A 33 8.48 -4.55 -4.13
N CYS A 34 9.29 -3.76 -4.86
CA CYS A 34 9.02 -2.35 -5.09
C CYS A 34 7.64 -2.08 -5.69
N GLN A 35 7.42 -2.53 -6.92
CA GLN A 35 6.17 -2.28 -7.65
C GLN A 35 6.03 -3.31 -8.78
N PRO A 36 4.81 -3.79 -9.10
CA PRO A 36 4.62 -4.84 -10.11
C PRO A 36 5.23 -4.53 -11.47
N MET A 37 5.17 -3.29 -11.93
CA MET A 37 5.75 -2.91 -13.23
C MET A 37 7.29 -2.88 -13.26
N ASN A 38 7.94 -2.82 -12.10
CA ASN A 38 9.39 -2.63 -11.96
C ASN A 38 10.14 -3.89 -11.53
N CYS A 39 9.41 -4.95 -11.19
CA CYS A 39 9.98 -6.23 -10.76
C CYS A 39 9.61 -7.36 -11.73
N TYR A 40 10.34 -8.45 -11.65
CA TYR A 40 9.95 -9.67 -12.36
C TYR A 40 8.71 -10.30 -11.73
N LEU A 41 7.88 -10.95 -12.54
CA LEU A 41 6.68 -11.64 -12.07
C LEU A 41 7.01 -12.72 -11.04
N GLU A 42 8.10 -13.43 -11.25
CA GLU A 42 8.61 -14.47 -10.38
C GLU A 42 8.89 -13.91 -8.98
N THR A 43 9.52 -12.74 -8.89
CA THR A 43 9.84 -12.09 -7.62
C THR A 43 8.60 -11.91 -6.74
N PHE A 44 7.48 -11.48 -7.32
CA PHE A 44 6.24 -11.33 -6.56
C PHE A 44 5.62 -12.67 -6.13
N ARG A 45 5.59 -13.67 -7.04
CA ARG A 45 5.07 -15.01 -6.72
C ARG A 45 5.86 -15.69 -5.62
N ASP A 46 7.18 -15.65 -5.74
CA ASP A 46 8.07 -16.26 -4.78
C ASP A 46 8.04 -15.51 -3.44
N THR A 47 7.87 -14.17 -3.47
CA THR A 47 7.63 -13.37 -2.26
C THR A 47 6.38 -13.83 -1.51
N VAL A 48 5.26 -14.08 -2.20
CA VAL A 48 4.00 -14.53 -1.57
C VAL A 48 4.21 -15.85 -0.84
N GLN A 49 4.80 -16.82 -1.52
CA GLN A 49 5.08 -18.12 -0.91
C GLN A 49 6.03 -17.98 0.28
N PHE A 50 7.15 -17.33 0.05
CA PHE A 50 8.23 -17.18 1.02
C PHE A 50 7.79 -16.42 2.29
N ALA A 51 7.07 -15.31 2.14
CA ALA A 51 6.57 -14.52 3.25
C ALA A 51 5.61 -15.32 4.13
N ARG A 52 4.68 -16.06 3.52
CA ARG A 52 3.69 -16.88 4.23
C ARG A 52 4.32 -18.06 4.95
N GLU A 53 5.32 -18.71 4.36
CA GLU A 53 6.09 -19.78 5.01
C GLU A 53 6.83 -19.27 6.27
N ARG A 54 7.21 -18.00 6.30
CA ARG A 54 7.91 -17.37 7.42
C ARG A 54 7.02 -16.57 8.36
N GLY A 55 5.74 -16.46 8.06
CA GLY A 55 4.79 -15.72 8.89
C GLY A 55 5.02 -14.20 8.92
N VAL A 56 5.66 -13.64 7.88
CA VAL A 56 5.89 -12.20 7.72
C VAL A 56 4.88 -11.58 6.76
N ARG A 57 4.63 -10.29 6.93
CA ARG A 57 3.71 -9.54 6.09
C ARG A 57 4.36 -9.07 4.79
N MET A 58 3.51 -8.64 3.85
CA MET A 58 3.94 -8.14 2.54
C MET A 58 3.42 -6.74 2.28
N HIS A 59 4.20 -5.98 1.53
CA HIS A 59 3.91 -4.61 1.14
C HIS A 59 4.40 -4.34 -0.28
N THR A 60 3.68 -3.50 -1.04
CA THR A 60 4.14 -2.96 -2.32
C THR A 60 3.38 -1.67 -2.65
N HIS A 61 3.83 -0.94 -3.68
CA HIS A 61 3.09 0.19 -4.24
C HIS A 61 1.95 -0.30 -5.14
N LEU A 62 0.81 0.40 -5.12
CA LEU A 62 -0.37 0.07 -5.92
C LEU A 62 -1.16 1.33 -6.25
N GLY A 63 -1.56 1.48 -7.52
CA GLY A 63 -2.39 2.58 -7.95
C GLY A 63 -1.67 3.93 -7.90
N GLU A 64 -0.41 3.95 -8.27
CA GLU A 64 0.49 5.11 -8.32
C GLU A 64 0.83 5.52 -9.77
N GLY A 65 -0.08 5.32 -10.71
CA GLY A 65 0.14 5.63 -12.13
C GLY A 65 0.58 4.43 -12.97
N GLU A 66 0.70 3.24 -12.40
CA GLU A 66 1.18 2.05 -13.11
C GLU A 66 0.09 1.31 -13.89
N ASN A 67 -1.20 1.60 -13.66
CA ASN A 67 -2.28 0.80 -14.24
C ASN A 67 -2.31 0.80 -15.77
N GLU A 68 -1.99 1.91 -16.43
CA GLU A 68 -1.91 1.95 -17.90
C GLU A 68 -0.82 1.00 -18.41
N ILE A 69 0.35 1.01 -17.78
CA ILE A 69 1.47 0.14 -18.14
C ILE A 69 1.10 -1.34 -17.88
N MET A 70 0.41 -1.62 -16.78
CA MET A 70 -0.02 -2.98 -16.45
C MET A 70 -1.04 -3.51 -17.46
N VAL A 71 -2.01 -2.69 -17.85
CA VAL A 71 -2.99 -3.03 -18.87
C VAL A 71 -2.33 -3.24 -20.24
N GLU A 72 -1.39 -2.36 -20.63
CA GLU A 72 -0.66 -2.50 -21.90
C GLU A 72 0.18 -3.78 -21.94
N ARG A 73 0.90 -4.10 -20.85
CA ARG A 73 1.83 -5.24 -20.83
C ARG A 73 1.16 -6.58 -20.55
N TRP A 74 0.16 -6.62 -19.69
CA TRP A 74 -0.45 -7.86 -19.17
C TRP A 74 -1.97 -7.93 -19.32
N GLY A 75 -2.60 -6.92 -19.93
CA GLY A 75 -4.04 -6.90 -20.21
C GLY A 75 -4.94 -6.78 -19.00
N LYS A 76 -4.41 -6.33 -17.85
CA LYS A 76 -5.18 -6.24 -16.60
C LYS A 76 -4.63 -5.16 -15.67
N ARG A 77 -5.49 -4.66 -14.78
CA ARG A 77 -5.10 -3.70 -13.75
C ARG A 77 -4.20 -4.35 -12.70
N THR A 78 -3.46 -3.53 -11.98
CA THR A 78 -2.48 -3.99 -10.98
C THR A 78 -3.11 -4.84 -9.89
N LEU A 79 -4.31 -4.48 -9.38
CA LEU A 79 -4.97 -5.25 -8.33
C LEU A 79 -5.44 -6.62 -8.83
N ASP A 80 -5.98 -6.72 -10.06
CA ASP A 80 -6.36 -8.00 -10.66
C ASP A 80 -5.16 -8.93 -10.76
N TRP A 81 -4.02 -8.38 -11.17
CA TRP A 81 -2.78 -9.11 -11.22
C TRP A 81 -2.33 -9.58 -9.83
N CYS A 82 -2.40 -8.71 -8.82
CA CYS A 82 -2.09 -9.07 -7.43
C CYS A 82 -2.99 -10.20 -6.91
N GLN A 83 -4.29 -10.17 -7.25
CA GLN A 83 -5.22 -11.25 -6.90
C GLN A 83 -4.82 -12.59 -7.50
N GLU A 84 -4.46 -12.62 -8.78
CA GLU A 84 -4.07 -13.86 -9.48
C GLU A 84 -2.85 -14.54 -8.88
N ILE A 85 -1.87 -13.75 -8.47
CA ILE A 85 -0.65 -14.29 -7.86
C ILE A 85 -0.74 -14.51 -6.35
N GLY A 86 -1.89 -14.15 -5.75
CA GLY A 86 -2.12 -14.28 -4.32
C GLY A 86 -1.45 -13.19 -3.46
N PHE A 87 -0.97 -12.09 -4.07
CA PHE A 87 -0.42 -10.94 -3.33
C PHE A 87 -1.58 -10.07 -2.81
N ILE A 88 -2.46 -10.68 -2.02
CA ILE A 88 -3.66 -10.07 -1.42
C ILE A 88 -4.05 -10.87 -0.17
N GLY A 89 -4.59 -10.21 0.85
CA GLY A 89 -5.00 -10.85 2.10
C GLY A 89 -4.75 -9.97 3.32
N PRO A 90 -5.07 -10.46 4.52
CA PRO A 90 -4.89 -9.70 5.77
C PRO A 90 -3.41 -9.52 6.16
N ASP A 91 -2.53 -10.21 5.48
CA ASP A 91 -1.08 -10.13 5.59
C ASP A 91 -0.46 -9.13 4.60
N VAL A 92 -1.28 -8.45 3.79
CA VAL A 92 -0.85 -7.53 2.72
C VAL A 92 -1.41 -6.13 2.92
N TRP A 93 -0.58 -5.11 2.70
CA TRP A 93 -1.04 -3.75 2.50
C TRP A 93 -0.29 -3.08 1.35
N TYR A 94 -0.89 -2.03 0.79
CA TYR A 94 -0.37 -1.31 -0.36
C TYR A 94 -0.13 0.15 -0.02
N ALA A 95 0.91 0.77 -0.61
CA ALA A 95 1.08 2.21 -0.58
C ALA A 95 0.25 2.88 -1.67
N HIS A 96 -0.19 4.10 -1.39
CA HIS A 96 -0.89 5.04 -2.26
C HIS A 96 -2.35 4.69 -2.56
N GLY A 97 -2.62 3.89 -3.59
CA GLY A 97 -3.98 3.51 -3.98
C GLY A 97 -4.76 4.59 -4.73
N TRP A 98 -4.09 5.60 -5.30
CA TRP A 98 -4.77 6.78 -5.89
C TRP A 98 -5.62 6.47 -7.12
N GLU A 99 -5.30 5.41 -7.84
CA GLU A 99 -6.03 4.96 -9.04
C GLU A 99 -7.04 3.84 -8.76
N LEU A 100 -7.21 3.44 -7.52
CA LEU A 100 -8.17 2.38 -7.15
C LEU A 100 -9.60 2.84 -7.42
N THR A 101 -10.43 1.91 -7.92
CA THR A 101 -11.85 2.13 -8.16
C THR A 101 -12.71 1.69 -6.96
N PRO A 102 -13.99 2.12 -6.87
CA PRO A 102 -14.89 1.65 -5.83
C PRO A 102 -15.07 0.12 -5.79
N GLU A 103 -15.03 -0.55 -6.96
CA GLU A 103 -15.08 -2.00 -7.05
C GLU A 103 -13.83 -2.63 -6.43
N GLU A 104 -12.66 -2.03 -6.66
CA GLU A 104 -11.38 -2.46 -6.10
C GLU A 104 -11.33 -2.24 -4.57
N TYR A 105 -11.97 -1.21 -4.02
CA TYR A 105 -12.12 -1.06 -2.56
C TYR A 105 -12.88 -2.25 -1.96
N ALA A 106 -13.97 -2.69 -2.60
CA ALA A 106 -14.74 -3.84 -2.13
C ALA A 106 -13.92 -5.14 -2.16
N VAL A 107 -13.05 -5.30 -3.16
CA VAL A 107 -12.12 -6.43 -3.26
C VAL A 107 -11.12 -6.41 -2.10
N LEU A 108 -10.49 -5.28 -1.85
CA LEU A 108 -9.50 -5.11 -0.77
C LEU A 108 -10.14 -5.31 0.61
N GLY A 109 -11.31 -4.70 0.85
CA GLY A 109 -12.04 -4.84 2.11
C GLY A 109 -12.44 -6.29 2.39
N LYS A 110 -12.96 -7.01 1.38
CA LYS A 110 -13.30 -8.43 1.50
C LYS A 110 -12.08 -9.31 1.77
N ALA A 111 -10.95 -8.98 1.17
CA ALA A 111 -9.70 -9.69 1.37
C ALA A 111 -9.04 -9.37 2.74
N GLY A 112 -9.43 -8.29 3.40
CA GLY A 112 -8.81 -7.81 4.62
C GLY A 112 -7.46 -7.10 4.39
N SER A 113 -7.17 -6.71 3.13
CA SER A 113 -5.94 -5.97 2.79
C SER A 113 -6.02 -4.52 3.23
N GLY A 114 -4.86 -3.93 3.53
CA GLY A 114 -4.76 -2.53 3.92
C GLY A 114 -4.26 -1.61 2.80
N VAL A 115 -4.49 -0.30 2.99
CA VAL A 115 -3.89 0.76 2.17
C VAL A 115 -3.26 1.81 3.08
N SER A 116 -2.02 2.18 2.78
CA SER A 116 -1.30 3.28 3.43
C SER A 116 -1.38 4.51 2.53
N HIS A 117 -2.24 5.45 2.90
CA HIS A 117 -2.39 6.71 2.18
C HIS A 117 -1.23 7.67 2.48
N CYS A 118 -0.60 8.17 1.43
CA CYS A 118 0.49 9.14 1.51
C CYS A 118 0.02 10.51 0.96
N PRO A 119 -0.57 11.38 1.79
CA PRO A 119 -1.23 12.60 1.32
C PRO A 119 -0.25 13.65 0.79
N GLY A 120 0.96 13.74 1.34
CA GLY A 120 1.98 14.70 0.88
C GLY A 120 2.38 14.47 -0.58
N PRO A 121 2.87 13.28 -0.94
CA PRO A 121 3.16 12.91 -2.31
C PRO A 121 1.98 13.05 -3.27
N ALA A 122 0.76 12.73 -2.80
CA ALA A 122 -0.44 12.89 -3.62
C ALA A 122 -0.64 14.35 -4.06
N ILE A 123 -0.47 15.32 -3.14
CA ILE A 123 -0.60 16.74 -3.46
C ILE A 123 0.55 17.20 -4.37
N LEU A 124 1.77 16.85 -4.03
CA LEU A 124 2.96 17.27 -4.79
C LEU A 124 2.94 16.72 -6.22
N GLY A 125 2.50 15.49 -6.40
CA GLY A 125 2.38 14.84 -7.71
C GLY A 125 1.11 15.18 -8.48
N GLY A 126 0.15 15.90 -7.89
CA GLY A 126 -1.13 16.19 -8.51
C GLY A 126 -2.03 14.97 -8.70
N PHE A 127 -1.85 13.94 -7.87
CA PHE A 127 -2.65 12.72 -7.92
C PHE A 127 -4.07 12.92 -7.37
N PRO A 128 -5.03 12.06 -7.76
CA PRO A 128 -6.39 12.11 -7.23
C PRO A 128 -6.44 12.02 -5.70
N ILE A 129 -7.42 12.68 -5.10
CA ILE A 129 -7.67 12.57 -3.67
C ILE A 129 -8.33 11.21 -3.40
N LEU A 130 -7.66 10.39 -2.59
CA LEU A 130 -8.18 9.09 -2.18
C LEU A 130 -9.40 9.27 -1.26
N PRO A 131 -10.56 8.69 -1.57
CA PRO A 131 -11.78 8.86 -0.77
C PRO A 131 -11.76 7.94 0.45
N LEU A 132 -11.06 8.35 1.52
CA LEU A 132 -10.78 7.52 2.70
C LEU A 132 -12.04 6.97 3.36
N ARG A 133 -13.12 7.76 3.43
CA ARG A 133 -14.41 7.32 3.99
C ARG A 133 -15.00 6.16 3.18
N GLN A 134 -15.06 6.27 1.87
CA GLN A 134 -15.60 5.22 1.00
C GLN A 134 -14.79 3.92 1.11
N MET A 135 -13.47 4.04 1.23
CA MET A 135 -12.60 2.89 1.44
C MET A 135 -12.86 2.22 2.80
N ALA A 136 -12.98 3.01 3.86
CA ALA A 136 -13.30 2.49 5.20
C ALA A 136 -14.70 1.83 5.23
N GLU A 137 -15.71 2.42 4.59
CA GLU A 137 -17.05 1.84 4.45
C GLU A 137 -17.03 0.52 3.65
N ALA A 138 -16.13 0.38 2.69
CA ALA A 138 -15.88 -0.87 1.97
C ALA A 138 -15.09 -1.91 2.79
N GLY A 139 -14.68 -1.58 4.02
CA GLY A 139 -13.94 -2.49 4.90
C GLY A 139 -12.42 -2.50 4.71
N VAL A 140 -11.88 -1.58 3.91
CA VAL A 140 -10.42 -1.46 3.75
C VAL A 140 -9.80 -0.90 5.02
N CYS A 141 -8.74 -1.54 5.53
CA CYS A 141 -7.93 -1.00 6.61
C CYS A 141 -7.05 0.13 6.06
N VAL A 142 -7.45 1.38 6.32
CA VAL A 142 -6.70 2.56 5.85
C VAL A 142 -5.75 3.05 6.94
N SER A 143 -4.50 3.27 6.57
CA SER A 143 -3.47 3.91 7.41
C SER A 143 -2.86 5.12 6.69
N LEU A 144 -2.00 5.84 7.38
CA LEU A 144 -1.25 6.96 6.81
C LEU A 144 0.23 6.65 6.73
N GLY A 145 0.87 7.14 5.68
CA GLY A 145 2.32 7.12 5.49
C GLY A 145 2.87 8.51 5.18
N CYS A 146 4.13 8.72 5.49
CA CYS A 146 4.86 9.94 5.12
C CYS A 146 5.47 9.83 3.74
N ASP A 147 5.77 8.59 3.31
CA ASP A 147 6.60 8.31 2.15
C ASP A 147 8.05 8.82 2.30
N GLY A 148 8.81 8.83 1.22
CA GLY A 148 10.19 9.28 1.23
C GLY A 148 10.35 10.79 1.36
N SER A 149 11.48 11.22 1.94
CA SER A 149 11.78 12.65 2.12
C SER A 149 11.88 13.44 0.81
N ALA A 150 12.14 12.76 -0.31
CA ALA A 150 12.17 13.38 -1.63
C ALA A 150 10.78 13.74 -2.17
N THR A 151 9.74 13.09 -1.67
CA THR A 151 8.35 13.27 -2.11
C THR A 151 7.46 13.88 -1.03
N ASN A 152 8.00 14.03 0.18
CA ASN A 152 7.32 14.68 1.30
C ASN A 152 8.38 15.31 2.20
N ASP A 153 8.58 16.59 2.15
CA ASP A 153 9.61 17.35 2.89
C ASP A 153 9.57 17.15 4.41
N SER A 154 8.57 16.45 4.92
CA SER A 154 8.36 16.13 6.32
C SER A 154 8.26 14.62 6.54
N SER A 155 8.96 14.11 7.56
CA SER A 155 8.80 12.73 8.04
C SER A 155 7.78 12.62 9.19
N SER A 156 6.90 13.62 9.32
CA SER A 156 5.93 13.73 10.40
C SER A 156 4.58 13.11 10.02
N LEU A 157 4.18 12.05 10.71
CA LEU A 157 2.82 11.50 10.59
C LEU A 157 1.73 12.49 11.04
N LEU A 158 2.04 13.42 11.94
CA LEU A 158 1.09 14.47 12.33
C LEU A 158 0.81 15.43 11.18
N ASP A 159 1.81 15.75 10.37
CA ASP A 159 1.63 16.56 9.15
C ASP A 159 0.84 15.77 8.10
N SER A 160 1.12 14.49 7.95
CA SER A 160 0.33 13.61 7.07
C SER A 160 -1.14 13.53 7.51
N MET A 161 -1.41 13.40 8.80
CA MET A 161 -2.78 13.44 9.36
C MET A 161 -3.49 14.76 9.03
N ARG A 162 -2.83 15.87 9.28
CA ARG A 162 -3.36 17.21 8.98
C ARG A 162 -3.66 17.36 7.50
N THR A 163 -2.72 16.95 6.65
CA THR A 163 -2.85 17.04 5.19
C THR A 163 -3.99 16.16 4.69
N ALA A 164 -4.06 14.90 5.13
CA ALA A 164 -5.15 14.00 4.78
C ALA A 164 -6.52 14.59 5.17
N TRP A 165 -6.64 15.12 6.40
CA TRP A 165 -7.88 15.75 6.86
C TRP A 165 -8.29 16.94 5.99
N MET A 166 -7.35 17.82 5.65
CA MET A 166 -7.59 18.96 4.78
C MET A 166 -8.03 18.54 3.37
N MET A 167 -7.40 17.49 2.81
CA MET A 167 -7.77 16.93 1.52
C MET A 167 -9.20 16.36 1.54
N GLN A 168 -9.57 15.60 2.58
CA GLN A 168 -10.92 15.06 2.71
C GLN A 168 -11.96 16.16 2.87
N ALA A 169 -11.70 17.18 3.67
CA ALA A 169 -12.59 18.35 3.83
C ALA A 169 -12.80 19.10 2.51
N TRP A 170 -11.73 19.27 1.74
CA TRP A 170 -11.80 19.87 0.40
C TRP A 170 -12.59 19.00 -0.58
N HIS A 171 -12.33 17.70 -0.60
CA HIS A 171 -12.96 16.73 -1.51
C HIS A 171 -14.48 16.62 -1.25
N SER A 172 -14.87 16.55 0.01
CA SER A 172 -16.26 16.39 0.41
C SER A 172 -17.14 17.60 0.10
N LYS A 173 -16.54 18.78 -0.14
CA LYS A 173 -17.23 20.07 -0.35
C LYS A 173 -18.26 20.40 0.73
N GLN A 174 -18.18 19.81 1.88
CA GLN A 174 -19.11 20.02 3.00
C GLN A 174 -18.67 21.22 3.81
N ARG A 175 -19.43 22.33 3.70
CA ARG A 175 -19.19 23.55 4.49
C ARG A 175 -19.46 23.38 5.98
N SER A 176 -20.34 22.48 6.38
CA SER A 176 -20.79 22.30 7.76
C SER A 176 -20.31 21.01 8.39
N GLY A 177 -19.65 20.18 7.66
CA GLY A 177 -19.13 18.92 8.10
C GLY A 177 -17.67 18.87 7.76
N CYS A 178 -16.88 19.68 8.43
CA CYS A 178 -15.53 19.20 8.66
C CYS A 178 -15.72 17.77 9.14
N ASN A 179 -15.22 16.80 8.37
CA ASN A 179 -15.15 15.45 8.89
C ASN A 179 -14.59 15.59 10.30
N SER A 180 -15.41 15.25 11.30
CA SER A 180 -14.93 15.29 12.67
C SER A 180 -13.70 14.41 12.75
N PRO A 181 -12.65 14.80 13.49
CA PRO A 181 -11.54 13.88 13.75
C PRO A 181 -11.99 12.55 14.38
N TYR A 182 -13.27 12.47 14.77
CA TYR A 182 -13.90 11.29 15.37
C TYR A 182 -14.80 10.51 14.39
N GLU A 183 -14.93 10.99 13.15
CA GLU A 183 -15.59 10.30 12.03
C GLU A 183 -14.56 9.80 11.01
#